data_51219fc4c912f477619735209be56ce7
#
_entry.id   51219fc4c912f477619735209be56ce7
#
_cell.length_a   1.000
_cell.length_b   1.000
_cell.length_c   1.000
_cell.angle_alpha   90.00
_cell.angle_beta   90.00
_cell.angle_gamma   90.00
#
_symmetry.space_group_name_H-M   'P 1'
#
loop_
_entity.id
_entity.type
_entity.pdbx_description
1 polymer ?
#
loop_
_entity_poly.entity_id
_entity_poly.type
_entity_poly.pdbx_seq_one_letter_code
_entity_poly.pdbx_strand_id
1 'polypeptide(L)'
;MGKELTNKILITLAFLFAYRILAYVPVPGVNIDVIKEFFDSNSSNALGLFNMFSGKAAERLSIISLGIMPYITASIVMELLAATFPNLGKMKKERDGMVKYMQIIRYATIGITIVQAVGVSIGLQSMTGRGGESAIMIDTGTFVSVAAVSMLTGTMLLMWIGEQITQRGIGNGISLIIFAGIVSGIPSAIGGTINLVNTGELNFLVVIGIVAVILATVGTIIYVEMGERRIPVSYSRKVMMQNQDKRIMNYVPIKVNLSGVIPPIFASAILMFPSTILQASDNRYIQAINDFLNPNSYFFNVLTFLFVIFFSYFYASIVFNAKDISENLKKQGGFIPGLRPGTSTANFLNEVASRLTFTGAIYLGLISTLPWVLVKVMGVPFYFGGTAVLIVVQVALDTMRKIEAQMYMNKYQTLSAVGL
;
A
#
# COMPACT_ATOMS: atom_id res chain seq x y z
N MET A 1 16.32 5.35 -24.96
CA MET A 1 16.19 5.65 -23.52
C MET A 1 17.39 6.49 -23.09
N GLY A 2 17.18 7.62 -22.40
CA GLY A 2 18.30 8.42 -21.90
C GLY A 2 19.07 7.65 -20.83
N LYS A 3 20.40 7.73 -20.80
CA LYS A 3 21.27 7.05 -19.83
C LYS A 3 20.81 7.26 -18.38
N GLU A 4 20.26 8.42 -18.06
CA GLU A 4 19.77 8.75 -16.73
C GLU A 4 18.55 7.91 -16.33
N LEU A 5 17.57 7.71 -17.23
CA LEU A 5 16.41 6.87 -16.96
C LEU A 5 16.79 5.40 -16.77
N THR A 6 17.70 4.90 -17.60
CA THR A 6 18.23 3.53 -17.47
C THR A 6 18.91 3.33 -16.12
N ASN A 7 19.72 4.29 -15.66
CA ASN A 7 20.37 4.22 -14.35
C ASN A 7 19.35 4.21 -13.21
N LYS A 8 18.30 5.02 -13.26
CA LYS A 8 17.24 5.02 -12.25
C LYS A 8 16.49 3.69 -12.19
N ILE A 9 16.20 3.09 -13.36
CA ILE A 9 15.58 1.75 -13.43
C ILE A 9 16.50 0.70 -12.80
N LEU A 10 17.78 0.70 -13.17
CA LEU A 10 18.77 -0.25 -12.63
C LEU A 10 18.92 -0.13 -11.11
N ILE A 11 18.98 1.10 -10.58
CA ILE A 11 19.03 1.35 -9.14
C ILE A 11 17.77 0.77 -8.45
N THR A 12 16.60 1.02 -9.01
CA THR A 12 15.34 0.49 -8.46
C THR A 12 15.35 -1.05 -8.44
N LEU A 13 15.76 -1.69 -9.54
CA LEU A 13 15.83 -3.15 -9.63
C LEU A 13 16.89 -3.72 -8.67
N ALA A 14 18.04 -3.07 -8.52
CA ALA A 14 19.08 -3.50 -7.59
C ALA A 14 18.60 -3.48 -6.13
N PHE A 15 17.91 -2.43 -5.71
CA PHE A 15 17.32 -2.36 -4.37
C PHE A 15 16.18 -3.36 -4.16
N LEU A 16 15.32 -3.60 -5.16
CA LEU A 16 14.30 -4.64 -5.07
C LEU A 16 14.91 -6.05 -4.99
N PHE A 17 16.01 -6.28 -5.69
CA PHE A 17 16.75 -7.53 -5.57
C PHE A 17 17.36 -7.70 -4.17
N ALA A 18 17.99 -6.64 -3.61
CA ALA A 18 18.49 -6.65 -2.24
C ALA A 18 17.37 -6.93 -1.22
N TYR A 19 16.19 -6.33 -1.39
CA TYR A 19 15.00 -6.65 -0.59
C TYR A 19 14.66 -8.15 -0.64
N ARG A 20 14.72 -8.77 -1.83
CA ARG A 20 14.43 -10.21 -1.96
C ARG A 20 15.43 -11.09 -1.26
N ILE A 21 16.72 -10.74 -1.28
CA ILE A 21 17.75 -11.47 -0.52
C ILE A 21 17.46 -11.40 0.98
N LEU A 22 17.13 -10.23 1.51
CA LEU A 22 16.81 -10.06 2.94
C LEU A 22 15.58 -10.89 3.37
N ALA A 23 14.61 -11.15 2.48
CA ALA A 23 13.45 -11.98 2.76
C ALA A 23 13.80 -13.46 3.04
N TYR A 24 14.99 -13.91 2.66
CA TYR A 24 15.47 -15.28 2.87
C TYR A 24 16.40 -15.42 4.08
N VAL A 25 16.78 -14.34 4.75
CA VAL A 25 17.64 -14.38 5.93
C VAL A 25 16.77 -14.57 7.19
N PRO A 26 16.77 -15.76 7.81
CA PRO A 26 15.93 -16.02 8.98
C PRO A 26 16.50 -15.36 10.23
N VAL A 27 15.63 -15.12 11.21
CA VAL A 27 16.04 -14.72 12.55
C VAL A 27 16.78 -15.89 13.22
N PRO A 28 17.93 -15.64 13.87
CA PRO A 28 18.68 -16.70 14.56
C PRO A 28 17.85 -17.41 15.65
N GLY A 29 17.98 -18.73 15.75
CA GLY A 29 17.33 -19.53 16.77
C GLY A 29 15.90 -19.99 16.45
N VAL A 30 15.51 -19.94 15.19
CA VAL A 30 14.17 -20.32 14.69
C VAL A 30 14.22 -21.66 13.96
N ASN A 31 13.23 -22.52 14.20
CA ASN A 31 12.98 -23.71 13.39
C ASN A 31 12.03 -23.31 12.22
N ILE A 32 12.62 -23.16 11.03
CA ILE A 32 11.91 -22.68 9.84
C ILE A 32 10.83 -23.68 9.40
N ASP A 33 11.07 -24.99 9.56
CA ASP A 33 10.15 -26.02 9.08
C ASP A 33 8.84 -26.00 9.89
N VAL A 34 8.94 -25.85 11.22
CA VAL A 34 7.76 -25.72 12.11
C VAL A 34 6.95 -24.47 11.76
N ILE A 35 7.63 -23.34 11.56
CA ILE A 35 6.94 -22.07 11.23
C ILE A 35 6.27 -22.18 9.86
N LYS A 36 6.93 -22.75 8.87
CA LYS A 36 6.35 -22.92 7.54
C LYS A 36 5.13 -23.82 7.58
N GLU A 37 5.18 -24.95 8.30
CA GLU A 37 4.03 -25.85 8.49
C GLU A 37 2.85 -25.13 9.15
N PHE A 38 3.13 -24.27 10.13
CA PHE A 38 2.12 -23.46 10.81
C PHE A 38 1.47 -22.44 9.86
N PHE A 39 2.26 -21.74 9.03
CA PHE A 39 1.72 -20.80 8.04
C PHE A 39 0.94 -21.48 6.94
N ASP A 40 1.36 -22.66 6.48
CA ASP A 40 0.66 -23.44 5.47
C ASP A 40 -0.72 -23.91 5.98
N SER A 41 -0.81 -24.34 7.24
CA SER A 41 -2.07 -24.76 7.88
C SER A 41 -3.01 -23.58 8.19
N ASN A 42 -2.48 -22.36 8.37
CA ASN A 42 -3.24 -21.16 8.71
C ASN A 42 -3.23 -20.10 7.58
N SER A 43 -2.99 -20.51 6.35
CA SER A 43 -2.86 -19.61 5.20
C SER A 43 -4.11 -18.77 4.90
N SER A 44 -5.29 -19.22 5.31
CA SER A 44 -6.57 -18.52 5.16
C SER A 44 -6.88 -17.51 6.27
N ASN A 45 -6.04 -17.36 7.29
CA ASN A 45 -6.23 -16.47 8.42
C ASN A 45 -5.49 -15.12 8.24
N ALA A 46 -5.54 -14.25 9.27
CA ALA A 46 -4.81 -12.96 9.30
C ALA A 46 -3.30 -13.13 9.03
N LEU A 47 -2.72 -14.26 9.45
CA LEU A 47 -1.34 -14.62 9.20
C LEU A 47 -1.02 -14.78 7.71
N GLY A 48 -1.95 -15.33 6.93
CA GLY A 48 -1.80 -15.44 5.47
C GLY A 48 -1.75 -14.07 4.78
N LEU A 49 -2.61 -13.13 5.19
CA LEU A 49 -2.54 -11.74 4.72
C LEU A 49 -1.23 -11.07 5.10
N PHE A 50 -0.80 -11.24 6.36
CA PHE A 50 0.47 -10.72 6.85
C PHE A 50 1.66 -11.26 6.04
N ASN A 51 1.68 -12.57 5.78
CA ASN A 51 2.71 -13.23 4.96
C ASN A 51 2.72 -12.69 3.53
N MET A 52 1.55 -12.41 2.96
CA MET A 52 1.43 -11.82 1.63
C MET A 52 2.05 -10.41 1.57
N PHE A 53 1.75 -9.53 2.54
CA PHE A 53 2.32 -8.17 2.58
C PHE A 53 3.82 -8.15 2.90
N SER A 54 4.32 -9.14 3.65
CA SER A 54 5.76 -9.30 3.91
C SER A 54 6.52 -9.95 2.75
N GLY A 55 5.83 -10.36 1.68
CA GLY A 55 6.44 -11.05 0.54
C GLY A 55 6.95 -12.44 0.88
N LYS A 56 6.21 -13.19 1.71
CA LYS A 56 6.55 -14.51 2.23
C LYS A 56 7.75 -14.53 3.18
N ALA A 57 8.13 -13.37 3.71
CA ALA A 57 9.19 -13.28 4.70
C ALA A 57 8.74 -13.78 6.07
N ALA A 58 7.42 -13.71 6.37
CA ALA A 58 6.85 -14.14 7.64
C ALA A 58 6.87 -15.66 7.80
N GLU A 59 6.60 -16.45 6.76
CA GLU A 59 6.62 -17.93 6.79
C GLU A 59 8.00 -18.53 7.12
N ARG A 60 9.05 -17.72 7.01
CA ARG A 60 10.43 -18.09 7.33
C ARG A 60 10.97 -17.35 8.53
N LEU A 61 10.14 -16.55 9.16
CA LEU A 61 10.54 -15.60 10.19
C LEU A 61 11.85 -14.88 9.85
N SER A 62 11.90 -14.27 8.66
CA SER A 62 13.10 -13.55 8.26
C SER A 62 13.27 -12.25 9.07
N ILE A 63 14.47 -11.66 9.01
CA ILE A 63 14.74 -10.37 9.65
C ILE A 63 13.78 -9.27 9.20
N ILE A 64 13.18 -9.41 8.00
CA ILE A 64 12.16 -8.51 7.47
C ILE A 64 10.74 -9.08 7.55
N SER A 65 10.49 -10.03 8.44
CA SER A 65 9.17 -10.68 8.59
C SER A 65 8.02 -9.71 8.85
N LEU A 66 8.25 -8.64 9.62
CA LEU A 66 7.27 -7.56 9.83
C LEU A 66 7.03 -6.70 8.58
N GLY A 67 7.89 -6.84 7.55
CA GLY A 67 7.80 -6.05 6.34
C GLY A 67 7.89 -4.55 6.59
N ILE A 68 7.16 -3.78 5.78
CA ILE A 68 7.08 -2.32 5.91
C ILE A 68 5.86 -1.87 6.72
N MET A 69 5.06 -2.82 7.28
CA MET A 69 3.83 -2.53 8.00
C MET A 69 4.01 -1.58 9.20
N PRO A 70 5.06 -1.72 10.07
CA PRO A 70 5.27 -0.80 11.18
C PRO A 70 5.45 0.64 10.72
N TYR A 71 6.16 0.86 9.61
CA TYR A 71 6.34 2.19 9.03
C TYR A 71 5.02 2.76 8.46
N ILE A 72 4.23 1.92 7.80
CA ILE A 72 2.92 2.34 7.28
C ILE A 72 2.03 2.77 8.44
N THR A 73 1.95 1.97 9.51
CA THR A 73 1.17 2.30 10.70
C THR A 73 1.64 3.61 11.35
N ALA A 74 2.95 3.80 11.51
CA ALA A 74 3.51 5.05 12.03
C ALA A 74 3.16 6.25 11.15
N SER A 75 3.26 6.10 9.84
CA SER A 75 2.93 7.15 8.86
C SER A 75 1.44 7.53 8.93
N ILE A 76 0.54 6.55 9.06
CA ILE A 76 -0.89 6.77 9.22
C ILE A 76 -1.18 7.58 10.49
N VAL A 77 -0.65 7.13 11.62
CA VAL A 77 -0.83 7.82 12.91
C VAL A 77 -0.35 9.27 12.81
N MET A 78 0.81 9.48 12.21
CA MET A 78 1.36 10.83 12.01
C MET A 78 0.53 11.68 11.04
N GLU A 79 -0.06 11.11 10.00
CA GLU A 79 -0.97 11.84 9.09
C GLU A 79 -2.27 12.24 9.81
N LEU A 80 -2.85 11.35 10.62
CA LEU A 80 -4.02 11.65 11.44
C LEU A 80 -3.70 12.78 12.45
N LEU A 81 -2.55 12.70 13.11
CA LEU A 81 -2.10 13.73 14.03
C LEU A 81 -1.83 15.07 13.33
N ALA A 82 -1.24 15.06 12.15
CA ALA A 82 -1.00 16.28 11.37
C ALA A 82 -2.29 16.94 10.87
N ALA A 83 -3.34 16.16 10.62
CA ALA A 83 -4.66 16.68 10.28
C ALA A 83 -5.37 17.30 11.51
N THR A 84 -5.16 16.73 12.70
CA THR A 84 -5.80 17.17 13.94
C THR A 84 -5.05 18.34 14.60
N PHE A 85 -3.71 18.30 14.59
CA PHE A 85 -2.87 19.29 15.24
C PHE A 85 -2.27 20.27 14.22
N PRO A 86 -2.68 21.58 14.22
CA PRO A 86 -2.22 22.57 13.26
C PRO A 86 -0.70 22.76 13.21
N ASN A 87 -0.01 22.58 14.35
CA ASN A 87 1.44 22.71 14.44
C ASN A 87 2.17 21.62 13.63
N LEU A 88 1.70 20.37 13.69
CA LEU A 88 2.24 19.27 12.89
C LEU A 88 1.89 19.44 11.41
N GLY A 89 0.68 19.95 11.11
CA GLY A 89 0.27 20.27 9.75
C GLY A 89 1.13 21.37 9.10
N LYS A 90 1.53 22.40 9.85
CA LYS A 90 2.47 23.44 9.38
C LYS A 90 3.86 22.83 9.16
N MET A 91 4.35 22.02 10.11
CA MET A 91 5.64 21.36 10.02
C MET A 91 5.77 20.50 8.75
N LYS A 92 4.68 19.80 8.32
CA LYS A 92 4.65 19.04 7.08
C LYS A 92 4.77 19.91 5.82
N LYS A 93 4.32 21.17 5.87
CA LYS A 93 4.34 22.12 4.73
C LYS A 93 5.64 22.89 4.60
N GLU A 94 6.38 23.07 5.68
CA GLU A 94 7.66 23.77 5.71
C GLU A 94 8.81 22.83 5.32
N ARG A 95 9.76 23.32 4.52
CA ARG A 95 10.87 22.50 4.03
C ARG A 95 11.75 21.93 5.15
N ASP A 96 12.09 22.76 6.14
CA ASP A 96 12.89 22.34 7.31
C ASP A 96 12.04 21.54 8.31
N GLY A 97 10.74 21.84 8.41
CA GLY A 97 9.78 21.08 9.21
C GLY A 97 9.56 19.66 8.70
N MET A 98 9.57 19.45 7.37
CA MET A 98 9.40 18.13 6.75
C MET A 98 10.48 17.14 7.19
N VAL A 99 11.72 17.58 7.37
CA VAL A 99 12.82 16.71 7.86
C VAL A 99 12.52 16.24 9.28
N LYS A 100 12.10 17.13 10.17
CA LYS A 100 11.71 16.79 11.56
C LYS A 100 10.48 15.88 11.59
N TYR A 101 9.49 16.15 10.72
CA TYR A 101 8.29 15.33 10.58
C TYR A 101 8.66 13.88 10.20
N MET A 102 9.54 13.68 9.23
CA MET A 102 10.04 12.37 8.84
C MET A 102 10.85 11.68 9.95
N GLN A 103 11.62 12.44 10.74
CA GLN A 103 12.32 11.89 11.91
C GLN A 103 11.34 11.34 12.96
N ILE A 104 10.26 12.06 13.25
CA ILE A 104 9.23 11.59 14.18
C ILE A 104 8.59 10.29 13.69
N ILE A 105 8.28 10.18 12.38
CA ILE A 105 7.78 8.93 11.80
C ILE A 105 8.78 7.78 12.01
N ARG A 106 10.08 8.01 11.81
CA ARG A 106 11.10 6.98 12.05
C ARG A 106 11.15 6.52 13.51
N TYR A 107 11.11 7.44 14.48
CA TYR A 107 11.05 7.07 15.90
C TYR A 107 9.77 6.33 16.26
N ALA A 108 8.62 6.76 15.74
CA ALA A 108 7.36 6.05 15.92
C ALA A 108 7.42 4.63 15.32
N THR A 109 8.04 4.48 14.14
CA THR A 109 8.28 3.17 13.51
C THR A 109 9.10 2.26 14.41
N ILE A 110 10.17 2.75 15.02
CA ILE A 110 11.00 1.98 15.97
C ILE A 110 10.15 1.46 17.12
N GLY A 111 9.36 2.34 17.75
CA GLY A 111 8.50 1.96 18.88
C GLY A 111 7.47 0.89 18.50
N ILE A 112 6.77 1.07 17.37
CA ILE A 112 5.78 0.12 16.87
C ILE A 112 6.44 -1.21 16.50
N THR A 113 7.61 -1.19 15.85
CA THR A 113 8.35 -2.39 15.48
C THR A 113 8.75 -3.22 16.70
N ILE A 114 9.25 -2.59 17.77
CA ILE A 114 9.62 -3.29 19.00
C ILE A 114 8.39 -3.97 19.61
N VAL A 115 7.28 -3.27 19.74
CA VAL A 115 6.03 -3.84 20.28
C VAL A 115 5.56 -5.03 19.45
N GLN A 116 5.55 -4.90 18.12
CA GLN A 116 5.14 -5.99 17.23
C GLN A 116 6.13 -7.17 17.25
N ALA A 117 7.43 -6.91 17.23
CA ALA A 117 8.46 -7.95 17.28
C ALA A 117 8.39 -8.77 18.57
N VAL A 118 8.20 -8.11 19.72
CA VAL A 118 8.00 -8.78 21.01
C VAL A 118 6.71 -9.60 20.98
N GLY A 119 5.60 -9.02 20.48
CA GLY A 119 4.32 -9.73 20.37
C GLY A 119 4.41 -11.00 19.50
N VAL A 120 5.02 -10.91 18.32
CA VAL A 120 5.25 -12.06 17.44
C VAL A 120 6.15 -13.10 18.10
N SER A 121 7.23 -12.67 18.76
CA SER A 121 8.18 -13.56 19.42
C SER A 121 7.54 -14.35 20.58
N ILE A 122 6.65 -13.70 21.34
CA ILE A 122 5.87 -14.38 22.40
C ILE A 122 4.85 -15.36 21.79
N GLY A 123 4.16 -14.96 20.73
CA GLY A 123 3.20 -15.81 20.04
C GLY A 123 3.82 -17.08 19.45
N LEU A 124 5.10 -17.02 19.04
CA LEU A 124 5.82 -18.19 18.51
C LEU A 124 6.15 -19.26 19.57
N GLN A 125 6.17 -18.88 20.86
CA GLN A 125 6.45 -19.81 21.97
C GLN A 125 5.38 -20.90 22.11
N SER A 126 4.13 -20.55 21.82
CA SER A 126 2.99 -21.48 21.89
C SER A 126 2.88 -22.37 20.64
N MET A 127 3.72 -22.14 19.62
CA MET A 127 3.67 -22.90 18.38
C MET A 127 4.55 -24.15 18.46
N THR A 128 3.91 -25.30 18.34
CA THR A 128 4.56 -26.61 18.25
C THR A 128 4.22 -27.25 16.90
N GLY A 129 5.22 -27.85 16.26
CA GLY A 129 5.01 -28.64 15.03
C GLY A 129 4.26 -29.94 15.31
N ARG A 130 3.78 -30.60 14.25
CA ARG A 130 3.09 -31.92 14.34
C ARG A 130 3.92 -33.01 15.03
N GLY A 131 5.25 -32.86 15.03
CA GLY A 131 6.17 -33.74 15.74
C GLY A 131 6.41 -33.39 17.21
N GLY A 132 5.76 -32.39 17.75
CA GLY A 132 6.04 -31.85 19.11
C GLY A 132 7.30 -31.00 19.19
N GLU A 133 7.92 -30.63 18.07
CA GLU A 133 9.08 -29.77 18.02
C GLU A 133 8.68 -28.32 18.27
N SER A 134 9.48 -27.60 19.07
CA SER A 134 9.28 -26.18 19.33
C SER A 134 9.71 -25.34 18.12
N ALA A 135 8.95 -24.27 17.83
CA ALA A 135 9.35 -23.26 16.84
C ALA A 135 10.64 -22.51 17.23
N ILE A 136 11.02 -22.55 18.51
CA ILE A 136 12.18 -21.85 19.08
C ILE A 136 13.21 -22.87 19.55
N MET A 137 14.47 -22.70 19.09
CA MET A 137 15.60 -23.60 19.38
C MET A 137 16.49 -23.13 20.56
N ILE A 138 16.29 -21.89 21.02
CA ILE A 138 17.07 -21.27 22.10
C ILE A 138 16.16 -20.83 23.23
N ASP A 139 16.79 -20.45 24.37
CA ASP A 139 16.03 -19.96 25.53
C ASP A 139 15.10 -18.80 25.15
N THR A 140 13.89 -18.83 25.71
CA THR A 140 12.80 -17.91 25.40
C THR A 140 13.19 -16.43 25.57
N GLY A 141 13.84 -16.08 26.70
CA GLY A 141 14.22 -14.70 26.98
C GLY A 141 15.27 -14.17 26.01
N THR A 142 16.24 -15.04 25.67
CA THR A 142 17.27 -14.73 24.67
C THR A 142 16.66 -14.60 23.29
N PHE A 143 15.74 -15.51 22.92
CA PHE A 143 15.06 -15.47 21.63
C PHE A 143 14.28 -14.17 21.40
N VAL A 144 13.46 -13.74 22.38
CA VAL A 144 12.68 -12.50 22.27
C VAL A 144 13.59 -11.29 22.04
N SER A 145 14.73 -11.24 22.74
CA SER A 145 15.69 -10.14 22.59
C SER A 145 16.34 -10.15 21.20
N VAL A 146 16.82 -11.31 20.74
CA VAL A 146 17.47 -11.48 19.43
C VAL A 146 16.47 -11.21 18.31
N ALA A 147 15.26 -11.73 18.41
CA ALA A 147 14.21 -11.53 17.42
C ALA A 147 13.79 -10.06 17.33
N ALA A 148 13.61 -9.38 18.47
CA ALA A 148 13.25 -7.96 18.50
C ALA A 148 14.32 -7.09 17.82
N VAL A 149 15.60 -7.31 18.12
CA VAL A 149 16.71 -6.57 17.49
C VAL A 149 16.82 -6.90 16.00
N SER A 150 16.68 -8.17 15.63
CA SER A 150 16.78 -8.62 14.23
C SER A 150 15.66 -8.03 13.37
N MET A 151 14.40 -8.10 13.84
CA MET A 151 13.25 -7.56 13.13
C MET A 151 13.26 -6.03 13.07
N LEU A 152 13.73 -5.37 14.15
CA LEU A 152 13.91 -3.92 14.15
C LEU A 152 14.94 -3.51 13.08
N THR A 153 16.08 -4.18 13.04
CA THR A 153 17.12 -3.92 12.03
C THR A 153 16.59 -4.13 10.63
N GLY A 154 15.85 -5.23 10.40
CA GLY A 154 15.23 -5.53 9.11
C GLY A 154 14.22 -4.46 8.66
N THR A 155 13.33 -4.02 9.55
CA THR A 155 12.36 -2.96 9.24
C THR A 155 13.04 -1.63 8.94
N MET A 156 14.09 -1.26 9.69
CA MET A 156 14.85 -0.04 9.42
C MET A 156 15.61 -0.11 8.09
N LEU A 157 16.15 -1.28 7.73
CA LEU A 157 16.76 -1.50 6.42
C LEU A 157 15.73 -1.38 5.29
N LEU A 158 14.52 -1.94 5.45
CA LEU A 158 13.46 -1.80 4.45
C LEU A 158 13.03 -0.36 4.25
N MET A 159 12.87 0.37 5.34
CA MET A 159 12.56 1.79 5.29
C MET A 159 13.65 2.56 4.53
N TRP A 160 14.93 2.31 4.85
CA TRP A 160 16.06 2.92 4.15
C TRP A 160 16.08 2.57 2.66
N ILE A 161 15.87 1.30 2.30
CA ILE A 161 15.75 0.86 0.90
C ILE A 161 14.63 1.60 0.19
N GLY A 162 13.45 1.71 0.81
CA GLY A 162 12.30 2.45 0.26
C GLY A 162 12.62 3.93 0.02
N GLU A 163 13.32 4.58 0.96
CA GLU A 163 13.77 5.96 0.80
C GLU A 163 14.80 6.11 -0.33
N GLN A 164 15.76 5.18 -0.46
CA GLN A 164 16.75 5.21 -1.54
C GLN A 164 16.09 5.04 -2.92
N ILE A 165 15.14 4.13 -3.05
CA ILE A 165 14.37 3.97 -4.30
C ILE A 165 13.62 5.26 -4.62
N THR A 166 12.98 5.89 -3.64
CA THR A 166 12.22 7.13 -3.84
C THR A 166 13.10 8.30 -4.25
N GLN A 167 14.32 8.40 -3.69
CA GLN A 167 15.25 9.51 -3.94
C GLN A 167 16.08 9.33 -5.22
N ARG A 168 16.54 8.12 -5.50
CA ARG A 168 17.50 7.81 -6.57
C ARG A 168 16.93 6.96 -7.70
N GLY A 169 15.82 6.26 -7.44
CA GLY A 169 15.15 5.38 -8.39
C GLY A 169 13.95 6.03 -9.09
N ILE A 170 12.99 5.19 -9.44
CA ILE A 170 11.72 5.58 -10.06
C ILE A 170 10.57 5.16 -9.17
N GLY A 171 9.63 6.06 -8.97
CA GLY A 171 8.40 5.73 -8.28
C GLY A 171 8.43 6.04 -6.78
N ASN A 172 7.50 5.43 -6.05
CA ASN A 172 7.47 5.44 -4.60
C ASN A 172 8.08 4.14 -4.09
N GLY A 173 9.25 4.20 -3.45
CA GLY A 173 10.00 3.03 -3.03
C GLY A 173 9.22 2.12 -2.07
N ILE A 174 8.43 2.69 -1.17
CA ILE A 174 7.60 1.94 -0.23
C ILE A 174 6.53 1.13 -0.98
N SER A 175 5.82 1.77 -1.91
CA SER A 175 4.82 1.12 -2.75
C SER A 175 5.44 0.02 -3.63
N LEU A 176 6.65 0.24 -4.14
CA LEU A 176 7.38 -0.75 -4.94
C LEU A 176 7.85 -1.95 -4.12
N ILE A 177 8.23 -1.77 -2.85
CA ILE A 177 8.56 -2.88 -1.94
C ILE A 177 7.32 -3.74 -1.68
N ILE A 178 6.16 -3.12 -1.41
CA ILE A 178 4.89 -3.83 -1.23
C ILE A 178 4.52 -4.59 -2.52
N PHE A 179 4.61 -3.91 -3.66
CA PHE A 179 4.39 -4.51 -4.98
C PHE A 179 5.28 -5.74 -5.20
N ALA A 180 6.58 -5.63 -4.95
CA ALA A 180 7.52 -6.74 -5.12
C ALA A 180 7.22 -7.90 -4.16
N GLY A 181 6.78 -7.59 -2.93
CA GLY A 181 6.31 -8.57 -1.97
C GLY A 181 5.12 -9.37 -2.51
N ILE A 182 4.09 -8.69 -2.97
CA ILE A 182 2.86 -9.32 -3.49
C ILE A 182 3.16 -10.13 -4.76
N VAL A 183 3.88 -9.56 -5.71
CA VAL A 183 4.24 -10.23 -6.98
C VAL A 183 5.05 -11.50 -6.74
N SER A 184 5.89 -11.53 -5.72
CA SER A 184 6.68 -12.72 -5.36
C SER A 184 5.83 -13.89 -4.86
N GLY A 185 4.60 -13.65 -4.41
CA GLY A 185 3.65 -14.67 -4.01
C GLY A 185 2.91 -15.33 -5.19
N ILE A 186 2.86 -14.67 -6.36
CA ILE A 186 2.10 -15.13 -7.53
C ILE A 186 2.54 -16.52 -8.02
N PRO A 187 3.84 -16.83 -8.20
CA PRO A 187 4.25 -18.15 -8.70
C PRO A 187 3.81 -19.29 -7.78
N SER A 188 3.86 -19.12 -6.47
CA SER A 188 3.43 -20.16 -5.53
C SER A 188 1.91 -20.29 -5.47
N ALA A 189 1.16 -19.20 -5.65
CA ALA A 189 -0.29 -19.25 -5.75
C ALA A 189 -0.72 -20.04 -7.00
N ILE A 190 -0.07 -19.82 -8.14
CA ILE A 190 -0.29 -20.58 -9.38
C ILE A 190 0.04 -22.05 -9.16
N GLY A 191 1.21 -22.36 -8.58
CA GLY A 191 1.63 -23.74 -8.27
C GLY A 191 0.65 -24.46 -7.34
N GLY A 192 0.18 -23.77 -6.29
CA GLY A 192 -0.86 -24.29 -5.39
C GLY A 192 -2.17 -24.60 -6.11
N THR A 193 -2.63 -23.72 -7.01
CA THR A 193 -3.84 -23.93 -7.82
C THR A 193 -3.70 -25.17 -8.72
N ILE A 194 -2.56 -25.32 -9.38
CA ILE A 194 -2.29 -26.47 -10.25
C ILE A 194 -2.32 -27.78 -9.44
N ASN A 195 -1.72 -27.78 -8.24
CA ASN A 195 -1.75 -28.94 -7.36
C ASN A 195 -3.18 -29.33 -6.95
N LEU A 196 -4.03 -28.36 -6.59
CA LEU A 196 -5.43 -28.59 -6.21
C LEU A 196 -6.28 -29.11 -7.38
N VAL A 197 -5.96 -28.72 -8.60
CA VAL A 197 -6.58 -29.31 -9.79
C VAL A 197 -6.12 -30.76 -9.99
N ASN A 198 -4.83 -31.03 -9.79
CA ASN A 198 -4.26 -32.37 -9.95
C ASN A 198 -4.76 -33.36 -8.87
N THR A 199 -5.01 -32.87 -7.65
CA THR A 199 -5.60 -33.68 -6.56
C THR A 199 -7.11 -33.88 -6.71
N GLY A 200 -7.75 -33.16 -7.67
CA GLY A 200 -9.21 -33.25 -7.87
C GLY A 200 -10.05 -32.44 -6.90
N GLU A 201 -9.42 -31.66 -6.02
CA GLU A 201 -10.12 -30.78 -5.06
C GLU A 201 -10.76 -29.58 -5.72
N LEU A 202 -10.16 -29.10 -6.83
CA LEU A 202 -10.70 -28.01 -7.65
C LEU A 202 -11.04 -28.48 -9.06
N ASN A 203 -12.27 -28.17 -9.51
CA ASN A 203 -12.66 -28.40 -10.89
C ASN A 203 -11.98 -27.38 -11.82
N PHE A 204 -11.51 -27.82 -12.98
CA PHE A 204 -10.89 -26.98 -14.00
C PHE A 204 -11.79 -25.80 -14.45
N LEU A 205 -13.12 -26.00 -14.50
CA LEU A 205 -14.08 -24.92 -14.78
C LEU A 205 -14.05 -23.81 -13.72
N VAL A 206 -13.84 -24.15 -12.46
CA VAL A 206 -13.71 -23.17 -11.37
C VAL A 206 -12.46 -22.33 -11.55
N VAL A 207 -11.36 -22.93 -11.99
CA VAL A 207 -10.11 -22.21 -12.28
C VAL A 207 -10.30 -21.19 -13.41
N ILE A 208 -10.98 -21.57 -14.48
CA ILE A 208 -11.32 -20.65 -15.58
C ILE A 208 -12.16 -19.47 -15.02
N GLY A 209 -13.15 -19.77 -14.17
CA GLY A 209 -13.98 -18.75 -13.53
C GLY A 209 -13.14 -17.78 -12.69
N ILE A 210 -12.19 -18.28 -11.89
CA ILE A 210 -11.28 -17.46 -11.08
C ILE A 210 -10.44 -16.54 -11.95
N VAL A 211 -9.83 -17.07 -13.02
CA VAL A 211 -9.02 -16.29 -13.96
C VAL A 211 -9.87 -15.21 -14.63
N ALA A 212 -11.10 -15.53 -15.05
CA ALA A 212 -12.01 -14.55 -15.64
C ALA A 212 -12.35 -13.43 -14.65
N VAL A 213 -12.62 -13.74 -13.36
CA VAL A 213 -12.89 -12.75 -12.32
C VAL A 213 -11.66 -11.88 -12.05
N ILE A 214 -10.47 -12.46 -11.98
CA ILE A 214 -9.21 -11.69 -11.80
C ILE A 214 -9.02 -10.72 -12.97
N LEU A 215 -9.17 -11.16 -14.20
CA LEU A 215 -9.03 -10.30 -15.39
C LEU A 215 -10.09 -9.20 -15.42
N ALA A 216 -11.34 -9.51 -15.08
CA ALA A 216 -12.41 -8.51 -14.96
C ALA A 216 -12.10 -7.48 -13.88
N THR A 217 -11.57 -7.93 -12.72
CA THR A 217 -11.18 -7.05 -11.61
C THR A 217 -10.03 -6.12 -12.04
N VAL A 218 -8.99 -6.66 -12.68
CA VAL A 218 -7.86 -5.86 -13.21
C VAL A 218 -8.37 -4.84 -14.24
N GLY A 219 -9.23 -5.24 -15.16
CA GLY A 219 -9.83 -4.34 -16.15
C GLY A 219 -10.63 -3.22 -15.49
N THR A 220 -11.44 -3.54 -14.48
CA THR A 220 -12.21 -2.56 -13.71
C THR A 220 -11.30 -1.58 -12.98
N ILE A 221 -10.24 -2.08 -12.33
CA ILE A 221 -9.25 -1.24 -11.65
C ILE A 221 -8.61 -0.26 -12.63
N ILE A 222 -8.12 -0.74 -13.78
CA ILE A 222 -7.49 0.11 -14.79
C ILE A 222 -8.48 1.16 -15.29
N TYR A 223 -9.72 0.78 -15.58
CA TYR A 223 -10.75 1.69 -16.07
C TYR A 223 -11.05 2.81 -15.08
N VAL A 224 -11.21 2.50 -13.79
CA VAL A 224 -11.51 3.50 -12.76
C VAL A 224 -10.28 4.37 -12.44
N GLU A 225 -9.07 3.78 -12.37
CA GLU A 225 -7.83 4.52 -12.06
C GLU A 225 -7.37 5.45 -13.19
N MET A 226 -7.76 5.15 -14.43
CA MET A 226 -7.54 6.03 -15.57
C MET A 226 -8.63 7.10 -15.71
N GLY A 227 -9.77 6.92 -15.02
CA GLY A 227 -10.90 7.83 -15.07
C GLY A 227 -10.57 9.19 -14.43
N GLU A 228 -10.83 10.28 -15.17
CA GLU A 228 -10.68 11.65 -14.68
C GLU A 228 -11.88 12.53 -15.06
N ARG A 229 -12.32 13.37 -14.15
CA ARG A 229 -13.29 14.43 -14.42
C ARG A 229 -12.53 15.68 -14.87
N ARG A 230 -12.70 16.07 -16.12
CA ARG A 230 -12.09 17.27 -16.70
C ARG A 230 -13.00 18.47 -16.50
N ILE A 231 -12.57 19.44 -15.70
CA ILE A 231 -13.31 20.68 -15.46
C ILE A 231 -12.74 21.74 -16.39
N PRO A 232 -13.53 22.33 -17.31
CA PRO A 232 -13.05 23.33 -18.25
C PRO A 232 -12.62 24.60 -17.53
N VAL A 233 -11.47 25.16 -17.92
CA VAL A 233 -10.93 26.44 -17.41
C VAL A 233 -10.71 27.36 -18.60
N SER A 234 -11.18 28.60 -18.47
CA SER A 234 -10.95 29.65 -19.45
C SER A 234 -9.89 30.63 -18.90
N TYR A 235 -8.98 31.04 -19.77
CA TYR A 235 -7.95 32.04 -19.45
C TYR A 235 -8.23 33.34 -20.16
N SER A 236 -7.84 34.49 -19.57
CA SER A 236 -7.95 35.80 -20.21
C SER A 236 -7.11 35.84 -21.49
N ARG A 237 -7.65 36.46 -22.55
CA ARG A 237 -7.03 36.54 -23.88
C ARG A 237 -5.60 37.10 -23.82
N LYS A 238 -5.32 38.03 -22.86
CA LYS A 238 -4.00 38.62 -22.64
C LYS A 238 -2.94 37.62 -22.19
N VAL A 239 -3.34 36.60 -21.39
CA VAL A 239 -2.46 35.53 -20.91
C VAL A 239 -2.22 34.51 -22.02
N MET A 240 -3.21 34.25 -22.90
CA MET A 240 -3.05 33.38 -24.05
C MET A 240 -2.06 33.92 -25.08
N MET A 241 -2.06 35.26 -25.33
CA MET A 241 -1.11 35.88 -26.27
C MET A 241 0.32 35.90 -25.78
N GLN A 242 0.53 35.99 -24.45
CA GLN A 242 1.86 36.08 -23.83
C GLN A 242 2.56 34.71 -23.72
N ASN A 243 1.79 33.60 -23.82
CA ASN A 243 2.29 32.23 -23.64
C ASN A 243 2.03 31.34 -24.86
N GLN A 244 2.32 31.87 -26.08
CA GLN A 244 2.12 31.14 -27.33
C GLN A 244 2.84 29.75 -27.38
N ASP A 245 3.95 29.59 -26.64
CA ASP A 245 4.73 28.35 -26.57
C ASP A 245 4.35 27.39 -25.43
N LYS A 246 3.50 27.81 -24.49
CA LYS A 246 3.05 26.90 -23.42
C LYS A 246 1.62 26.44 -23.71
N ARG A 247 1.44 25.14 -23.98
CA ARG A 247 0.13 24.49 -24.01
C ARG A 247 -0.52 24.65 -22.63
N ILE A 248 -1.30 25.72 -22.46
CA ILE A 248 -2.07 25.94 -21.25
C ILE A 248 -3.15 24.86 -21.19
N MET A 249 -3.16 24.05 -20.15
CA MET A 249 -4.23 23.08 -19.95
C MET A 249 -5.55 23.83 -19.80
N ASN A 250 -6.46 23.63 -20.76
CA ASN A 250 -7.79 24.25 -20.71
C ASN A 250 -8.76 23.53 -19.75
N TYR A 251 -8.27 22.64 -18.91
CA TYR A 251 -9.08 21.91 -17.93
C TYR A 251 -8.26 21.54 -16.68
N VAL A 252 -8.94 21.43 -15.56
CA VAL A 252 -8.41 20.83 -14.32
C VAL A 252 -8.83 19.37 -14.27
N PRO A 253 -7.90 18.41 -14.34
CA PRO A 253 -8.22 17.00 -14.21
C PRO A 253 -8.40 16.65 -12.72
N ILE A 254 -9.52 16.04 -12.35
CA ILE A 254 -9.77 15.47 -11.03
C ILE A 254 -9.96 13.97 -11.23
N LYS A 255 -9.09 13.14 -10.64
CA LYS A 255 -9.19 11.68 -10.72
C LYS A 255 -10.47 11.18 -10.04
N VAL A 256 -11.08 10.11 -10.55
CA VAL A 256 -12.22 9.44 -9.90
C VAL A 256 -11.81 8.87 -8.55
N ASN A 257 -10.64 8.23 -8.50
CA ASN A 257 -10.02 7.80 -7.26
C ASN A 257 -8.95 8.82 -6.82
N LEU A 258 -9.35 9.81 -6.00
CA LEU A 258 -8.43 10.81 -5.45
C LEU A 258 -7.51 10.25 -4.37
N SER A 259 -7.97 9.25 -3.64
CA SER A 259 -7.26 8.67 -2.50
C SER A 259 -6.27 7.57 -2.88
N GLY A 260 -6.34 7.03 -4.10
CA GLY A 260 -5.45 5.97 -4.56
C GLY A 260 -5.62 4.66 -3.79
N VAL A 261 -4.54 3.88 -3.63
CA VAL A 261 -4.52 2.60 -2.86
C VAL A 261 -4.31 2.79 -1.36
N ILE A 262 -4.06 4.00 -0.89
CA ILE A 262 -3.70 4.27 0.50
C ILE A 262 -4.81 3.86 1.48
N PRO A 263 -6.12 4.14 1.24
CA PRO A 263 -7.17 3.76 2.15
C PRO A 263 -7.30 2.26 2.42
N PRO A 264 -7.28 1.35 1.43
CA PRO A 264 -7.25 -0.08 1.68
C PRO A 264 -6.04 -0.56 2.48
N ILE A 265 -4.86 0.03 2.23
CA ILE A 265 -3.64 -0.29 2.99
C ILE A 265 -3.81 0.16 4.45
N PHE A 266 -4.37 1.35 4.69
CA PHE A 266 -4.63 1.86 6.02
C PHE A 266 -5.66 1.03 6.78
N ALA A 267 -6.77 0.68 6.13
CA ALA A 267 -7.79 -0.17 6.72
C ALA A 267 -7.21 -1.53 7.16
N SER A 268 -6.45 -2.20 6.27
CA SER A 268 -5.80 -3.46 6.61
C SER A 268 -4.75 -3.32 7.70
N ALA A 269 -3.90 -2.30 7.66
CA ALA A 269 -2.86 -2.09 8.68
C ALA A 269 -3.46 -1.89 10.08
N ILE A 270 -4.52 -1.08 10.21
CA ILE A 270 -5.18 -0.83 11.49
C ILE A 270 -5.91 -2.07 12.02
N LEU A 271 -6.55 -2.85 11.15
CA LEU A 271 -7.25 -4.07 11.56
C LEU A 271 -6.29 -5.22 11.91
N MET A 272 -5.15 -5.32 11.21
CA MET A 272 -4.16 -6.36 11.46
C MET A 272 -3.29 -6.07 12.70
N PHE A 273 -3.07 -4.79 13.05
CA PHE A 273 -2.24 -4.43 14.19
C PHE A 273 -2.74 -5.02 15.53
N PRO A 274 -4.04 -4.89 15.91
CA PRO A 274 -4.54 -5.54 17.12
C PRO A 274 -4.50 -7.06 17.03
N SER A 275 -4.86 -7.65 15.88
CA SER A 275 -4.91 -9.10 15.73
C SER A 275 -3.55 -9.78 15.93
N THR A 276 -2.46 -9.15 15.49
CA THR A 276 -1.08 -9.67 15.71
C THR A 276 -0.67 -9.65 17.19
N ILE A 277 -1.12 -8.66 17.96
CA ILE A 277 -0.82 -8.58 19.41
C ILE A 277 -1.71 -9.54 20.19
N LEU A 278 -2.99 -9.63 19.84
CA LEU A 278 -3.97 -10.45 20.54
C LEU A 278 -3.74 -11.96 20.35
N GLN A 279 -3.08 -12.39 19.28
CA GLN A 279 -2.71 -13.79 19.06
C GLN A 279 -1.73 -14.32 20.11
N ALA A 280 -0.97 -13.46 20.76
CA ALA A 280 0.00 -13.83 21.79
C ALA A 280 -0.66 -14.16 23.16
N SER A 281 -1.99 -14.03 23.31
CA SER A 281 -2.66 -14.17 24.59
C SER A 281 -3.59 -15.39 24.63
N ASP A 282 -3.43 -16.23 25.66
CA ASP A 282 -4.28 -17.39 25.91
C ASP A 282 -5.60 -17.06 26.63
N ASN A 283 -5.89 -15.79 26.85
CA ASN A 283 -7.11 -15.37 27.54
C ASN A 283 -8.35 -15.56 26.68
N ARG A 284 -9.35 -16.28 27.17
CA ARG A 284 -10.62 -16.60 26.46
C ARG A 284 -11.36 -15.36 25.91
N TYR A 285 -11.32 -14.25 26.63
CA TYR A 285 -11.94 -12.98 26.18
C TYR A 285 -11.18 -12.37 25.01
N ILE A 286 -9.86 -12.49 25.03
CA ILE A 286 -8.98 -11.99 23.95
C ILE A 286 -9.12 -12.85 22.71
N GLN A 287 -9.23 -14.17 22.86
CA GLN A 287 -9.51 -15.09 21.75
C GLN A 287 -10.86 -14.79 21.08
N ALA A 288 -11.91 -14.50 21.86
CA ALA A 288 -13.20 -14.09 21.31
C ALA A 288 -13.11 -12.81 20.47
N ILE A 289 -12.32 -11.80 20.91
CA ILE A 289 -12.06 -10.60 20.11
C ILE A 289 -11.27 -10.92 18.84
N ASN A 290 -10.29 -11.82 18.92
CA ASN A 290 -9.49 -12.24 17.79
C ASN A 290 -10.34 -12.97 16.72
N ASP A 291 -11.35 -13.76 17.13
CA ASP A 291 -12.30 -14.40 16.22
C ASP A 291 -13.13 -13.38 15.43
N PHE A 292 -13.53 -12.27 16.06
CA PHE A 292 -14.19 -11.16 15.37
C PHE A 292 -13.27 -10.46 14.36
N LEU A 293 -11.97 -10.37 14.66
CA LEU A 293 -10.95 -9.77 13.82
C LEU A 293 -10.34 -10.76 12.81
N ASN A 294 -10.89 -11.97 12.69
CA ASN A 294 -10.46 -12.92 11.68
C ASN A 294 -10.91 -12.47 10.29
N PRO A 295 -10.03 -12.44 9.27
CA PRO A 295 -10.37 -12.05 7.90
C PRO A 295 -11.51 -12.84 7.26
N ASN A 296 -11.76 -14.06 7.74
CA ASN A 296 -12.88 -14.89 7.28
C ASN A 296 -14.22 -14.50 7.89
N SER A 297 -14.24 -13.64 8.92
CA SER A 297 -15.45 -13.18 9.58
C SER A 297 -16.20 -12.14 8.72
N TYR A 298 -17.53 -12.19 8.72
CA TYR A 298 -18.38 -11.15 8.14
C TYR A 298 -18.09 -9.78 8.77
N PHE A 299 -17.91 -9.76 10.08
CA PHE A 299 -17.66 -8.52 10.84
C PHE A 299 -16.38 -7.84 10.39
N PHE A 300 -15.28 -8.58 10.24
CA PHE A 300 -14.01 -8.05 9.74
C PHE A 300 -14.17 -7.41 8.35
N ASN A 301 -14.88 -8.06 7.44
CA ASN A 301 -15.05 -7.57 6.07
C ASN A 301 -15.97 -6.33 6.01
N VAL A 302 -17.02 -6.28 6.81
CA VAL A 302 -17.86 -5.08 6.96
C VAL A 302 -17.05 -3.93 7.55
N LEU A 303 -16.25 -4.20 8.59
CA LEU A 303 -15.39 -3.21 9.22
C LEU A 303 -14.31 -2.71 8.26
N THR A 304 -13.71 -3.61 7.47
CA THR A 304 -12.76 -3.24 6.40
C THR A 304 -13.42 -2.32 5.38
N PHE A 305 -14.61 -2.65 4.90
CA PHE A 305 -15.37 -1.82 3.97
C PHE A 305 -15.64 -0.41 4.53
N LEU A 306 -16.09 -0.32 5.78
CA LEU A 306 -16.35 0.97 6.45
C LEU A 306 -15.06 1.78 6.65
N PHE A 307 -13.96 1.14 7.05
CA PHE A 307 -12.68 1.82 7.20
C PHE A 307 -12.11 2.29 5.87
N VAL A 308 -12.26 1.51 4.80
CA VAL A 308 -11.85 1.96 3.46
C VAL A 308 -12.62 3.22 3.05
N ILE A 309 -13.93 3.28 3.30
CA ILE A 309 -14.72 4.49 3.02
C ILE A 309 -14.23 5.66 3.88
N PHE A 310 -14.10 5.45 5.19
CA PHE A 310 -13.62 6.48 6.12
C PHE A 310 -12.26 7.05 5.69
N PHE A 311 -11.28 6.18 5.45
CA PHE A 311 -9.94 6.61 5.02
C PHE A 311 -9.92 7.22 3.62
N SER A 312 -10.81 6.82 2.73
CA SER A 312 -10.93 7.44 1.40
C SER A 312 -11.33 8.91 1.51
N TYR A 313 -12.34 9.23 2.32
CA TYR A 313 -12.73 10.60 2.58
C TYR A 313 -11.65 11.39 3.33
N PHE A 314 -11.08 10.77 4.35
CA PHE A 314 -10.04 11.39 5.15
C PHE A 314 -8.82 11.76 4.28
N TYR A 315 -8.33 10.81 3.48
CA TYR A 315 -7.16 11.03 2.63
C TYR A 315 -7.44 12.00 1.48
N ALA A 316 -8.62 11.91 0.86
CA ALA A 316 -9.02 12.86 -0.18
C ALA A 316 -9.05 14.29 0.34
N SER A 317 -9.50 14.52 1.59
CA SER A 317 -9.52 15.85 2.20
C SER A 317 -8.11 16.44 2.45
N ILE A 318 -7.10 15.58 2.65
CA ILE A 318 -5.70 16.00 2.84
C ILE A 318 -5.02 16.29 1.50
N VAL A 319 -5.23 15.41 0.51
CA VAL A 319 -4.54 15.49 -0.78
C VAL A 319 -5.15 16.56 -1.68
N PHE A 320 -6.47 16.73 -1.65
CA PHE A 320 -7.17 17.67 -2.51
C PHE A 320 -7.49 18.98 -1.79
N ASN A 321 -6.65 19.99 -1.99
CA ASN A 321 -6.90 21.32 -1.44
C ASN A 321 -7.56 22.22 -2.50
N ALA A 322 -8.88 22.28 -2.51
CA ALA A 322 -9.67 23.08 -3.43
C ALA A 322 -9.36 24.59 -3.33
N LYS A 323 -8.99 25.08 -2.13
CA LYS A 323 -8.65 26.50 -1.92
C LYS A 323 -7.35 26.86 -2.64
N ASP A 324 -6.29 26.04 -2.44
CA ASP A 324 -4.99 26.28 -3.07
C ASP A 324 -5.11 26.22 -4.60
N ILE A 325 -5.91 25.26 -5.14
CA ILE A 325 -6.17 25.15 -6.58
C ILE A 325 -6.89 26.40 -7.09
N SER A 326 -7.95 26.85 -6.41
CA SER A 326 -8.72 28.04 -6.78
C SER A 326 -7.90 29.33 -6.75
N GLU A 327 -7.05 29.50 -5.71
CA GLU A 327 -6.14 30.64 -5.62
C GLU A 327 -5.08 30.64 -6.73
N ASN A 328 -4.50 29.48 -7.04
CA ASN A 328 -3.54 29.33 -8.13
C ASN A 328 -4.17 29.65 -9.49
N LEU A 329 -5.39 29.15 -9.74
CA LEU A 329 -6.14 29.52 -10.94
C LEU A 329 -6.38 31.03 -11.02
N LYS A 330 -6.80 31.67 -9.92
CA LYS A 330 -7.00 33.13 -9.86
C LYS A 330 -5.71 33.89 -10.14
N LYS A 331 -4.57 33.48 -9.57
CA LYS A 331 -3.25 34.11 -9.79
C LYS A 331 -2.80 33.99 -11.25
N GLN A 332 -3.16 32.89 -11.93
CA GLN A 332 -2.86 32.66 -13.34
C GLN A 332 -3.86 33.29 -14.31
N GLY A 333 -4.86 34.01 -13.81
CA GLY A 333 -5.92 34.60 -14.63
C GLY A 333 -6.88 33.61 -15.23
N GLY A 334 -6.93 32.37 -14.69
CA GLY A 334 -7.87 31.32 -15.07
C GLY A 334 -9.17 31.41 -14.28
N PHE A 335 -10.27 31.05 -14.91
CA PHE A 335 -11.59 30.95 -14.25
C PHE A 335 -12.40 29.81 -14.83
N ILE A 336 -13.28 29.26 -14.02
CA ILE A 336 -14.25 28.25 -14.47
C ILE A 336 -15.47 28.99 -15.03
N PRO A 337 -15.92 28.69 -16.27
CA PRO A 337 -17.09 29.35 -16.84
C PRO A 337 -18.32 29.21 -15.93
N GLY A 338 -19.01 30.34 -15.69
CA GLY A 338 -20.19 30.40 -14.83
C GLY A 338 -19.93 30.56 -13.34
N LEU A 339 -18.64 30.56 -12.88
CA LEU A 339 -18.29 30.71 -11.48
C LEU A 339 -17.37 31.91 -11.24
N ARG A 340 -17.58 32.61 -10.12
CA ARG A 340 -16.66 33.68 -9.70
C ARG A 340 -15.33 33.10 -9.20
N PRO A 341 -14.17 33.61 -9.66
CA PRO A 341 -12.86 33.18 -9.14
C PRO A 341 -12.74 33.40 -7.63
N GLY A 342 -12.19 32.42 -6.91
CA GLY A 342 -12.00 32.49 -5.47
C GLY A 342 -12.88 31.45 -4.72
N THR A 343 -13.55 31.86 -3.65
CA THR A 343 -14.30 30.96 -2.74
C THR A 343 -15.38 30.15 -3.45
N SER A 344 -16.12 30.73 -4.40
CA SER A 344 -17.15 30.01 -5.17
C SER A 344 -16.55 28.87 -6.01
N THR A 345 -15.40 29.13 -6.65
CA THR A 345 -14.65 28.10 -7.38
C THR A 345 -14.13 27.01 -6.45
N ALA A 346 -13.61 27.38 -5.26
CA ALA A 346 -13.14 26.41 -4.27
C ALA A 346 -14.29 25.51 -3.77
N ASN A 347 -15.44 26.07 -3.48
CA ASN A 347 -16.63 25.31 -3.02
C ASN A 347 -17.09 24.33 -4.11
N PHE A 348 -17.17 24.75 -5.35
CA PHE A 348 -17.54 23.88 -6.47
C PHE A 348 -16.54 22.73 -6.65
N LEU A 349 -15.23 23.02 -6.63
CA LEU A 349 -14.20 22.00 -6.74
C LEU A 349 -14.28 20.99 -5.59
N ASN A 350 -14.56 21.46 -4.37
CA ASN A 350 -14.71 20.60 -3.21
C ASN A 350 -15.97 19.71 -3.30
N GLU A 351 -17.08 20.24 -3.81
CA GLU A 351 -18.28 19.46 -4.05
C GLU A 351 -18.06 18.36 -5.09
N VAL A 352 -17.41 18.69 -6.22
CA VAL A 352 -17.06 17.71 -7.25
C VAL A 352 -16.11 16.63 -6.69
N ALA A 353 -15.08 17.04 -5.95
CA ALA A 353 -14.14 16.11 -5.32
C ALA A 353 -14.83 15.17 -4.32
N SER A 354 -15.74 15.69 -3.49
CA SER A 354 -16.51 14.89 -2.54
C SER A 354 -17.37 13.83 -3.22
N ARG A 355 -18.08 14.19 -4.30
CA ARG A 355 -18.89 13.24 -5.08
C ARG A 355 -18.04 12.16 -5.76
N LEU A 356 -16.89 12.53 -6.31
CA LEU A 356 -15.94 11.56 -6.90
C LEU A 356 -15.36 10.65 -5.83
N THR A 357 -15.01 11.20 -4.66
CA THR A 357 -14.49 10.42 -3.53
C THR A 357 -15.52 9.39 -3.05
N PHE A 358 -16.81 9.73 -3.02
CA PHE A 358 -17.88 8.77 -2.67
C PHE A 358 -17.86 7.56 -3.61
N THR A 359 -17.87 7.82 -4.91
CA THR A 359 -17.85 6.75 -5.93
C THR A 359 -16.57 5.93 -5.84
N GLY A 360 -15.41 6.60 -5.68
CA GLY A 360 -14.11 5.95 -5.49
C GLY A 360 -14.03 5.12 -4.21
N ALA A 361 -14.59 5.61 -3.09
CA ALA A 361 -14.59 4.90 -1.82
C ALA A 361 -15.42 3.60 -1.87
N ILE A 362 -16.61 3.63 -2.47
CA ILE A 362 -17.44 2.43 -2.67
C ILE A 362 -16.71 1.42 -3.55
N TYR A 363 -16.13 1.87 -4.66
CA TYR A 363 -15.33 1.04 -5.55
C TYR A 363 -14.17 0.37 -4.81
N LEU A 364 -13.36 1.13 -4.06
CA LEU A 364 -12.24 0.60 -3.26
C LEU A 364 -12.72 -0.40 -2.20
N GLY A 365 -13.81 -0.10 -1.52
CA GLY A 365 -14.40 -0.99 -0.53
C GLY A 365 -14.85 -2.32 -1.13
N LEU A 366 -15.55 -2.30 -2.27
CA LEU A 366 -16.00 -3.50 -2.97
C LEU A 366 -14.83 -4.36 -3.43
N ILE A 367 -13.78 -3.76 -4.03
CA ILE A 367 -12.59 -4.51 -4.45
C ILE A 367 -11.84 -5.08 -3.24
N SER A 368 -11.77 -4.34 -2.13
CA SER A 368 -11.08 -4.83 -0.92
C SER A 368 -11.76 -6.04 -0.29
N THR A 369 -13.09 -6.14 -0.37
CA THR A 369 -13.87 -7.27 0.18
C THR A 369 -14.10 -8.41 -0.81
N LEU A 370 -13.83 -8.21 -2.10
CA LEU A 370 -14.03 -9.20 -3.15
C LEU A 370 -13.33 -10.55 -2.89
N PRO A 371 -12.08 -10.62 -2.36
CA PRO A 371 -11.42 -11.90 -2.08
C PRO A 371 -12.18 -12.77 -1.09
N TRP A 372 -12.71 -12.15 -0.05
CA TRP A 372 -13.51 -12.88 0.94
C TRP A 372 -14.75 -13.50 0.30
N VAL A 373 -15.41 -12.78 -0.61
CA VAL A 373 -16.54 -13.32 -1.37
C VAL A 373 -16.09 -14.51 -2.24
N LEU A 374 -14.96 -14.40 -2.93
CA LEU A 374 -14.41 -15.48 -3.77
C LEU A 374 -14.06 -16.72 -2.96
N VAL A 375 -13.41 -16.57 -1.81
CA VAL A 375 -13.10 -17.70 -0.90
C VAL A 375 -14.39 -18.39 -0.43
N LYS A 376 -15.41 -17.62 -0.05
CA LYS A 376 -16.69 -18.17 0.45
C LYS A 376 -17.52 -18.85 -0.64
N VAL A 377 -17.55 -18.30 -1.86
CA VAL A 377 -18.41 -18.79 -2.95
C VAL A 377 -17.72 -19.87 -3.79
N MET A 378 -16.43 -19.71 -4.04
CA MET A 378 -15.68 -20.59 -4.95
C MET A 378 -14.78 -21.60 -4.21
N GLY A 379 -14.68 -21.52 -2.87
CA GLY A 379 -13.84 -22.44 -2.08
C GLY A 379 -12.35 -22.34 -2.38
N VAL A 380 -11.88 -21.20 -2.86
CA VAL A 380 -10.48 -21.00 -3.24
C VAL A 380 -9.62 -20.90 -1.98
N PRO A 381 -8.59 -21.76 -1.82
CA PRO A 381 -7.84 -21.88 -0.57
C PRO A 381 -6.82 -20.73 -0.35
N PHE A 382 -6.75 -19.73 -1.22
CA PHE A 382 -5.80 -18.65 -1.06
C PHE A 382 -6.42 -17.28 -1.30
N TYR A 383 -5.97 -16.35 -0.46
CA TYR A 383 -6.27 -14.94 -0.58
C TYR A 383 -5.49 -14.31 -1.76
N PHE A 384 -6.00 -14.47 -2.98
CA PHE A 384 -5.61 -13.55 -4.05
C PHE A 384 -6.40 -12.25 -3.79
N GLY A 385 -5.90 -11.47 -2.81
CA GLY A 385 -6.63 -10.36 -2.23
C GLY A 385 -6.94 -9.26 -3.24
N GLY A 386 -8.20 -8.78 -3.28
CA GLY A 386 -8.58 -7.60 -4.06
C GLY A 386 -7.70 -6.39 -3.72
N THR A 387 -7.30 -6.23 -2.46
CA THR A 387 -6.32 -5.22 -2.04
C THR A 387 -4.96 -5.45 -2.68
N ALA A 388 -4.50 -6.71 -2.79
CA ALA A 388 -3.23 -7.03 -3.43
C ALA A 388 -3.25 -6.73 -4.93
N VAL A 389 -4.29 -7.17 -5.65
CA VAL A 389 -4.45 -6.88 -7.07
C VAL A 389 -4.55 -5.38 -7.31
N LEU A 390 -5.31 -4.67 -6.47
CA LEU A 390 -5.45 -3.22 -6.54
C LEU A 390 -4.10 -2.53 -6.36
N ILE A 391 -3.31 -2.92 -5.34
CA ILE A 391 -1.97 -2.37 -5.10
C ILE A 391 -1.04 -2.65 -6.29
N VAL A 392 -1.03 -3.89 -6.80
CA VAL A 392 -0.18 -4.28 -7.92
C VAL A 392 -0.50 -3.46 -9.15
N VAL A 393 -1.77 -3.35 -9.53
CA VAL A 393 -2.19 -2.61 -10.74
C VAL A 393 -1.89 -1.12 -10.59
N GLN A 394 -2.22 -0.53 -9.45
CA GLN A 394 -2.04 0.92 -9.26
C GLN A 394 -0.56 1.31 -9.16
N VAL A 395 0.26 0.54 -8.44
CA VAL A 395 1.71 0.81 -8.36
C VAL A 395 2.35 0.66 -9.75
N ALA A 396 1.92 -0.33 -10.54
CA ALA A 396 2.37 -0.48 -11.92
C ALA A 396 1.98 0.73 -12.78
N LEU A 397 0.72 1.20 -12.71
CA LEU A 397 0.24 2.38 -13.43
C LEU A 397 0.97 3.66 -13.00
N ASP A 398 1.16 3.89 -11.70
CA ASP A 398 1.88 5.06 -11.20
C ASP A 398 3.35 5.05 -11.60
N THR A 399 4.00 3.88 -11.59
CA THR A 399 5.38 3.72 -12.04
C THR A 399 5.50 3.97 -13.53
N MET A 400 4.58 3.43 -14.34
CA MET A 400 4.54 3.64 -15.78
C MET A 400 4.35 5.12 -16.13
N ARG A 401 3.42 5.83 -15.47
CA ARG A 401 3.23 7.28 -15.65
C ARG A 401 4.48 8.10 -15.31
N LYS A 402 5.22 7.72 -14.27
CA LYS A 402 6.49 8.38 -13.90
C LYS A 402 7.59 8.12 -14.92
N ILE A 403 7.67 6.91 -15.47
CA ILE A 403 8.60 6.57 -16.56
C ILE A 403 8.27 7.39 -17.80
N GLU A 404 7.00 7.44 -18.22
CA GLU A 404 6.55 8.24 -19.35
C GLU A 404 6.86 9.72 -19.17
N ALA A 405 6.56 10.29 -18.01
CA ALA A 405 6.87 11.70 -17.72
C ALA A 405 8.37 11.99 -17.84
N GLN A 406 9.25 11.11 -17.35
CA GLN A 406 10.69 11.28 -17.49
C GLN A 406 11.17 11.09 -18.94
N MET A 407 10.57 10.18 -19.69
CA MET A 407 10.86 10.03 -21.13
C MET A 407 10.53 11.30 -21.91
N TYR A 408 9.37 11.92 -21.64
CA TYR A 408 8.99 13.19 -22.26
C TYR A 408 9.97 14.32 -21.88
N MET A 409 10.32 14.44 -20.60
CA MET A 409 11.30 15.46 -20.16
C MET A 409 12.66 15.31 -20.86
N ASN A 410 13.18 14.10 -20.96
CA ASN A 410 14.44 13.82 -21.65
C ASN A 410 14.36 14.14 -23.15
N LYS A 411 13.21 13.88 -23.79
CA LYS A 411 13.00 14.20 -25.20
C LYS A 411 13.01 15.73 -25.44
N TYR A 412 12.40 16.51 -24.54
CA TYR A 412 12.43 17.98 -24.63
C TYR A 412 13.82 18.55 -24.37
N GLN A 413 14.58 18.00 -23.42
CA GLN A 413 15.97 18.41 -23.17
C GLN A 413 16.90 18.15 -24.37
N THR A 414 16.75 17.02 -25.03
CA THR A 414 17.50 16.74 -26.26
C THR A 414 17.11 17.65 -27.41
N LEU A 415 15.84 17.99 -27.56
CA LEU A 415 15.39 18.94 -28.61
C LEU A 415 15.91 20.36 -28.33
N SER A 416 15.87 20.82 -27.09
CA SER A 416 16.40 22.14 -26.69
C SER A 416 17.94 22.22 -26.80
N ALA A 417 18.65 21.11 -26.63
CA ALA A 417 20.10 21.04 -26.80
C ALA A 417 20.55 21.01 -28.28
N VAL A 418 19.66 20.62 -29.19
CA VAL A 418 19.90 20.60 -30.65
C VAL A 418 19.48 21.91 -31.32
N GLY A 419 18.93 22.89 -30.56
CA GLY A 419 18.61 24.23 -31.08
C GLY A 419 17.35 24.28 -31.97
N LEU A 420 16.41 23.34 -31.81
CA LEU A 420 15.07 23.37 -32.39
C LEU A 420 14.01 23.75 -31.37
#